data_254b6701ef3c3b366027cb8a023bbe2c
#
_entry.id   254b6701ef3c3b366027cb8a023bbe2c
#
_cell.length_a   1.000
_cell.length_b   1.000
_cell.length_c   1.000
_cell.angle_alpha   90.00
_cell.angle_beta   90.00
_cell.angle_gamma   90.00
#
_symmetry.space_group_name_H-M   'P 1'
#
loop_
_entity.id
_entity.type
_entity.pdbx_description
1 polymer ?
#
loop_
_entity_poly.entity_id
_entity_poly.type
_entity_poly.pdbx_seq_one_letter_code
_entity_poly.pdbx_strand_id
1 'polypeptide(L)'
;MLSNTATPRYYGNFRDAVLRGEIKVNKEIEMEMNRIDDLIRDPAYYYDDRAVEGYIAYCENELTLTDGSDLKLLDTFKLWAEQIFCWYYFEPTTVIVPDEGGGVHREKKMVKRRLTRKQYLIVARGAAKSM
;
A
#
# COMPACT_ATOMS: atom_id res chain seq x y z
N MET A 1 9.97 10.53 -4.12
CA MET A 1 10.68 10.92 -2.89
C MET A 1 10.09 10.18 -1.71
N LEU A 2 10.93 9.62 -0.86
CA LEU A 2 10.48 8.87 0.31
C LEU A 2 10.13 9.83 1.43
N SER A 3 8.98 9.62 2.06
CA SER A 3 8.55 10.44 3.20
C SER A 3 7.94 9.55 4.27
N ASN A 4 8.33 9.77 5.52
CA ASN A 4 7.73 9.08 6.65
C ASN A 4 6.67 9.94 7.36
N THR A 5 6.30 11.08 6.78
CA THR A 5 5.32 12.00 7.37
C THR A 5 4.16 12.30 6.44
N ALA A 6 4.19 11.81 5.19
CA ALA A 6 3.13 12.06 4.23
C ALA A 6 1.87 11.26 4.59
N THR A 7 0.73 11.92 4.53
CA THR A 7 -0.56 11.25 4.68
C THR A 7 -0.91 10.55 3.36
N PRO A 8 -1.20 9.23 3.39
CA PRO A 8 -1.62 8.52 2.19
C PRO A 8 -2.88 9.15 1.60
N ARG A 9 -2.89 9.34 0.28
CA ARG A 9 -3.96 10.08 -0.40
C ARG A 9 -5.33 9.42 -0.24
N TYR A 10 -5.40 8.12 -0.51
CA TYR A 10 -6.69 7.42 -0.49
C TYR A 10 -7.18 7.19 0.93
N TYR A 11 -6.28 6.91 1.84
CA TYR A 11 -6.63 6.84 3.25
C TYR A 11 -7.06 8.19 3.80
N GLY A 12 -6.36 9.26 3.42
CA GLY A 12 -6.72 10.61 3.84
C GLY A 12 -8.13 10.99 3.39
N ASN A 13 -8.46 10.70 2.14
CA ASN A 13 -9.79 10.95 1.61
C ASN A 13 -10.86 10.15 2.35
N PHE A 14 -10.59 8.89 2.63
CA PHE A 14 -11.50 8.02 3.38
C PHE A 14 -11.71 8.53 4.80
N ARG A 15 -10.62 8.85 5.49
CA ARG A 15 -10.68 9.37 6.86
C ARG A 15 -11.50 10.66 6.94
N ASP A 16 -11.28 11.57 5.99
CA ASP A 16 -12.02 12.83 5.95
C ASP A 16 -13.52 12.59 5.72
N ALA A 17 -13.88 11.65 4.85
CA ALA A 17 -15.27 11.29 4.61
C ALA A 17 -15.92 10.69 5.87
N VAL A 18 -15.20 9.89 6.63
CA VAL A 18 -15.68 9.35 7.92
C VAL A 18 -15.89 10.47 8.92
N LEU A 19 -14.95 11.41 9.01
CA LEU A 19 -15.04 12.55 9.95
C LEU A 19 -16.20 13.48 9.58
N ARG A 20 -16.53 13.62 8.31
CA ARG A 20 -17.68 14.43 7.88
C ARG A 20 -19.02 13.70 8.03
N GLY A 21 -19.00 12.44 8.45
CA GLY A 21 -20.23 11.65 8.61
C GLY A 21 -20.77 11.07 7.31
N GLU A 22 -20.03 11.18 6.20
CA GLU A 22 -20.45 10.65 4.90
C GLU A 22 -20.33 9.14 4.82
N ILE A 23 -19.41 8.56 5.57
CA ILE A 23 -19.16 7.12 5.64
C ILE A 23 -19.27 6.67 7.08
N LYS A 24 -20.06 5.63 7.32
CA LYS A 24 -20.16 4.99 8.62
C LYS A 24 -19.26 3.77 8.63
N VAL A 25 -18.51 3.60 9.72
CA VAL A 25 -17.58 2.47 9.86
C VAL A 25 -17.91 1.68 11.11
N ASN A 26 -17.62 0.38 11.06
CA ASN A 26 -17.74 -0.48 12.22
C ASN A 26 -16.47 -0.41 13.09
N LYS A 27 -16.49 -1.11 14.20
CA LYS A 27 -15.39 -1.10 15.16
C LYS A 27 -14.08 -1.62 14.54
N GLU A 28 -14.16 -2.66 13.71
CA GLU A 28 -12.99 -3.27 13.08
C GLU A 28 -12.31 -2.30 12.12
N ILE A 29 -13.09 -1.57 11.35
CA ILE A 29 -12.54 -0.55 10.43
C ILE A 29 -11.97 0.61 11.22
N GLU A 30 -12.62 1.01 12.31
CA GLU A 30 -12.11 2.06 13.19
C GLU A 30 -10.76 1.67 13.80
N MET A 31 -10.60 0.42 14.24
CA MET A 31 -9.32 -0.09 14.73
C MET A 31 -8.25 -0.07 13.64
N GLU A 32 -8.60 -0.44 12.41
CA GLU A 32 -7.67 -0.40 11.29
C GLU A 32 -7.26 1.04 10.95
N MET A 33 -8.18 1.99 11.01
CA MET A 33 -7.88 3.41 10.83
C MET A 33 -6.89 3.90 11.88
N ASN A 34 -7.07 3.49 13.14
CA ASN A 34 -6.15 3.85 14.21
C ASN A 34 -4.76 3.27 13.96
N ARG A 35 -4.68 2.03 13.46
CA ARG A 35 -3.41 1.40 13.09
C ARG A 35 -2.69 2.18 11.99
N ILE A 36 -3.43 2.61 10.97
CA ILE A 36 -2.87 3.40 9.87
C ILE A 36 -2.40 4.77 10.38
N ASP A 37 -3.18 5.41 11.23
CA ASP A 37 -2.79 6.70 11.84
C ASP A 37 -1.49 6.54 12.64
N ASP A 38 -1.31 5.44 13.35
CA ASP A 38 -0.07 5.15 14.07
C ASP A 38 1.11 4.96 13.12
N LEU A 39 0.91 4.29 11.97
CA LEU A 39 1.94 4.14 10.95
C LEU A 39 2.38 5.49 10.39
N ILE A 40 1.44 6.40 10.15
CA ILE A 40 1.74 7.73 9.63
C ILE A 40 2.67 8.48 10.59
N ARG A 41 2.49 8.30 11.89
CA ARG A 41 3.28 8.98 12.91
C ARG A 41 4.60 8.28 13.24
N ASP A 42 4.76 7.03 12.84
CA ASP A 42 5.94 6.22 13.21
C ASP A 42 7.10 6.50 12.26
N PRO A 43 8.23 7.04 12.75
CA PRO A 43 9.36 7.35 11.89
C PRO A 43 10.10 6.11 11.34
N ALA A 44 9.81 4.93 11.85
CA ALA A 44 10.41 3.69 11.36
C ALA A 44 9.82 3.22 10.03
N TYR A 45 8.65 3.74 9.65
CA TYR A 45 7.94 3.34 8.44
C TYR A 45 7.85 4.49 7.46
N TYR A 46 7.90 4.15 6.17
CA TYR A 46 7.90 5.11 5.07
C TYR A 46 6.74 4.82 4.14
N TYR A 47 6.27 5.86 3.48
CA TYR A 47 5.19 5.77 2.50
C TYR A 47 5.71 6.20 1.13
N ASP A 48 5.42 5.39 0.10
CA ASP A 48 5.80 5.67 -1.29
C ASP A 48 4.56 5.51 -2.17
N ASP A 49 4.01 6.61 -2.66
CA ASP A 49 2.77 6.63 -3.44
C ASP A 49 2.93 6.08 -4.87
N ARG A 50 4.17 5.95 -5.36
CA ARG A 50 4.41 5.51 -6.73
C ARG A 50 3.88 4.11 -6.98
N ALA A 51 3.89 3.24 -5.97
CA ALA A 51 3.42 1.87 -6.11
C ALA A 51 1.91 1.81 -6.38
N VAL A 52 1.11 2.57 -5.65
CA VAL A 52 -0.34 2.57 -5.85
C VAL A 52 -0.72 3.30 -7.13
N GLU A 53 -0.06 4.41 -7.45
CA GLU A 53 -0.35 5.15 -8.68
C GLU A 53 -0.01 4.31 -9.92
N GLY A 54 1.08 3.55 -9.88
CA GLY A 54 1.44 2.63 -10.96
C GLY A 54 0.43 1.49 -11.11
N TYR A 55 -0.04 0.93 -9.99
CA TYR A 55 -1.05 -0.11 -10.00
C TYR A 55 -2.37 0.38 -10.60
N ILE A 56 -2.84 1.55 -10.17
CA ILE A 56 -4.08 2.14 -10.67
C ILE A 56 -3.96 2.44 -12.17
N ALA A 57 -2.85 3.03 -12.60
CA ALA A 57 -2.62 3.34 -14.01
C ALA A 57 -2.64 2.07 -14.86
N TYR A 58 -1.98 1.01 -14.39
CA TYR A 58 -1.99 -0.27 -15.09
C TYR A 58 -3.41 -0.82 -15.22
N CYS A 59 -4.17 -0.87 -14.12
CA CYS A 59 -5.52 -1.42 -14.13
C CYS A 59 -6.46 -0.62 -15.01
N GLU A 60 -6.41 0.70 -14.95
CA GLU A 60 -7.37 1.55 -15.66
C GLU A 60 -7.01 1.79 -17.12
N ASN A 61 -5.72 1.64 -17.48
CA ASN A 61 -5.27 1.87 -18.86
C ASN A 61 -5.09 0.58 -19.66
N GLU A 62 -4.70 -0.52 -19.01
CA GLU A 62 -4.33 -1.75 -19.70
C GLU A 62 -5.38 -2.86 -19.59
N LEU A 63 -6.32 -2.77 -18.63
CA LEU A 63 -7.31 -3.80 -18.41
C LEU A 63 -8.70 -3.31 -18.79
N THR A 64 -9.53 -4.23 -19.28
CA THR A 64 -10.94 -3.98 -19.58
C THR A 64 -11.82 -4.98 -18.86
N LEU A 65 -13.09 -4.62 -18.68
CA LEU A 65 -14.08 -5.54 -18.15
C LEU A 65 -14.46 -6.58 -19.20
N THR A 66 -15.14 -7.64 -18.78
CA THR A 66 -15.54 -8.76 -19.65
C THR A 66 -16.41 -8.29 -20.82
N ASP A 67 -17.17 -7.22 -20.63
CA ASP A 67 -18.03 -6.63 -21.68
C ASP A 67 -17.30 -5.67 -22.62
N GLY A 68 -15.98 -5.49 -22.41
CA GLY A 68 -15.17 -4.60 -23.23
C GLY A 68 -15.12 -3.16 -22.77
N SER A 69 -15.85 -2.80 -21.71
CA SER A 69 -15.80 -1.44 -21.16
C SER A 69 -14.53 -1.21 -20.35
N ASP A 70 -14.20 0.06 -20.14
CA ASP A 70 -13.03 0.45 -19.38
C ASP A 70 -13.17 0.03 -17.91
N LEU A 71 -12.08 -0.49 -17.35
CA LEU A 71 -12.03 -0.78 -15.92
C LEU A 71 -11.75 0.51 -15.18
N LYS A 72 -12.61 0.82 -14.19
CA LYS A 72 -12.41 1.91 -13.25
C LYS A 72 -12.42 1.33 -11.85
N LEU A 73 -11.35 1.57 -11.10
CA LEU A 73 -11.24 1.07 -9.75
C LEU A 73 -12.08 1.89 -8.79
N LEU A 74 -12.78 1.21 -7.89
CA LEU A 74 -13.50 1.85 -6.80
C LEU A 74 -12.51 2.45 -5.81
N ASP A 75 -12.91 3.52 -5.13
CA ASP A 75 -12.06 4.18 -4.13
C ASP A 75 -11.63 3.21 -3.02
N THR A 76 -12.48 2.26 -2.66
CA THR A 76 -12.16 1.22 -1.68
C THR A 76 -10.98 0.37 -2.15
N PHE A 77 -10.95 -0.04 -3.42
CA PHE A 77 -9.85 -0.81 -3.97
C PHE A 77 -8.57 -0.01 -4.07
N LYS A 78 -8.66 1.28 -4.38
CA LYS A 78 -7.51 2.17 -4.38
C LYS A 78 -6.91 2.29 -2.99
N LEU A 79 -7.77 2.42 -1.97
CA LEU A 79 -7.33 2.47 -0.57
C LEU A 79 -6.61 1.17 -0.17
N TRP A 80 -7.15 0.02 -0.53
CA TRP A 80 -6.51 -1.27 -0.23
C TRP A 80 -5.17 -1.42 -0.92
N ALA A 81 -5.10 -1.06 -2.20
CA ALA A 81 -3.84 -1.10 -2.94
C ALA A 81 -2.80 -0.19 -2.31
N GLU A 82 -3.19 0.99 -1.87
CA GLU A 82 -2.31 1.92 -1.16
C GLU A 82 -1.74 1.28 0.10
N GLN A 83 -2.59 0.66 0.93
CA GLN A 83 -2.15 0.05 2.18
C GLN A 83 -1.30 -1.21 1.97
N ILE A 84 -1.50 -1.92 0.85
CA ILE A 84 -0.71 -3.10 0.54
C ILE A 84 0.66 -2.73 -0.02
N PHE A 85 0.73 -1.78 -0.94
CA PHE A 85 1.93 -1.56 -1.76
C PHE A 85 2.80 -0.39 -1.30
N CYS A 86 2.27 0.56 -0.55
CA CYS A 86 2.97 1.83 -0.34
C CYS A 86 3.74 1.93 0.97
N TRP A 87 3.47 1.07 1.92
CA TRP A 87 4.17 1.07 3.21
C TRP A 87 5.37 0.14 3.20
N TYR A 88 6.52 0.63 3.68
CA TYR A 88 7.74 -0.16 3.75
C TYR A 88 8.61 0.31 4.91
N TYR A 89 9.62 -0.51 5.20
CA TYR A 89 10.63 -0.21 6.21
C TYR A 89 11.99 -0.69 5.70
N PHE A 90 13.04 -0.25 6.35
CA PHE A 90 14.39 -0.71 6.04
C PHE A 90 14.87 -1.67 7.12
N GLU A 91 15.51 -2.73 6.70
CA GLU A 91 15.99 -3.79 7.56
C GLU A 91 17.45 -4.07 7.26
N PRO A 92 18.34 -4.14 8.29
CA PRO A 92 19.74 -4.55 8.06
C PRO A 92 19.75 -6.02 7.64
N THR A 93 20.34 -6.28 6.48
CA THR A 93 20.39 -7.63 5.90
C THR A 93 21.83 -7.92 5.47
N THR A 94 22.30 -9.13 5.77
CA THR A 94 23.60 -9.59 5.31
C THR A 94 23.50 -10.03 3.85
N VAL A 95 24.31 -9.41 3.00
CA VAL A 95 24.36 -9.73 1.57
C VAL A 95 25.76 -10.21 1.20
N ILE A 96 25.85 -11.02 0.16
CA ILE A 96 27.12 -11.50 -0.38
C ILE A 96 27.51 -10.58 -1.53
N VAL A 97 28.71 -10.01 -1.44
CA VAL A 97 29.22 -9.03 -2.41
C VAL A 97 30.50 -9.60 -3.03
N PRO A 98 30.65 -9.54 -4.37
CA PRO A 98 31.88 -9.99 -5.01
C PRO A 98 33.05 -9.07 -4.68
N ASP A 99 34.22 -9.68 -4.42
CA ASP A 99 35.50 -8.98 -4.22
C ASP A 99 36.14 -8.68 -5.59
N GLU A 100 37.00 -7.67 -5.63
CA GLU A 100 37.79 -7.37 -6.82
C GLU A 100 38.73 -8.52 -7.23
N GLY A 101 39.18 -9.31 -6.28
CA GLY A 101 40.08 -10.44 -6.52
C GLY A 101 39.41 -11.75 -6.88
N GLY A 102 38.10 -11.77 -7.09
CA GLY A 102 37.36 -12.97 -7.52
C GLY A 102 36.74 -13.78 -6.38
N GLY A 103 36.91 -13.37 -5.13
CA GLY A 103 36.21 -13.96 -3.99
C GLY A 103 34.91 -13.27 -3.70
N VAL A 104 34.32 -13.59 -2.57
CA VAL A 104 33.10 -12.94 -2.08
C VAL A 104 33.26 -12.62 -0.59
N HIS A 105 32.56 -11.59 -0.13
CA HIS A 105 32.50 -11.27 1.28
C HIS A 105 31.08 -10.91 1.69
N ARG A 106 30.82 -10.87 2.98
CA ARG A 106 29.51 -10.53 3.53
C ARG A 106 29.52 -9.08 3.98
N GLU A 107 28.47 -8.35 3.62
CA GLU A 107 28.25 -6.99 4.09
C GLU A 107 26.84 -6.87 4.64
N LYS A 108 26.66 -5.98 5.63
CA LYS A 108 25.33 -5.58 6.08
C LYS A 108 24.88 -4.37 5.28
N LYS A 109 23.70 -4.47 4.67
CA LYS A 109 23.07 -3.37 3.94
C LYS A 109 21.66 -3.19 4.44
N MET A 110 21.19 -1.94 4.40
CA MET A 110 19.78 -1.64 4.68
C MET A 110 18.96 -1.98 3.44
N VAL A 111 18.02 -2.90 3.58
CA VAL A 111 17.19 -3.40 2.49
C VAL A 111 15.77 -2.94 2.71
N LYS A 112 15.17 -2.39 1.65
CA LYS A 112 13.77 -1.97 1.65
C LYS A 112 12.87 -3.21 1.69
N ARG A 113 11.96 -3.24 2.66
CA ARG A 113 11.00 -4.33 2.83
C ARG A 113 9.59 -3.77 2.83
N ARG A 114 8.68 -4.43 2.10
CA ARG A 114 7.27 -4.09 2.15
C ARG A 114 6.69 -4.52 3.50
N LEU A 115 5.94 -3.62 4.13
CA LEU A 115 5.33 -3.89 5.43
C LEU A 115 4.24 -4.97 5.32
N THR A 116 3.34 -4.86 4.33
CA THR A 116 2.25 -5.81 4.13
C THR A 116 2.65 -6.86 3.11
N ARG A 117 2.82 -8.10 3.55
CA ARG A 117 3.16 -9.23 2.66
C ARG A 117 1.94 -10.04 2.28
N LYS A 118 0.94 -10.06 3.15
CA LYS A 118 -0.33 -10.76 2.93
C LYS A 118 -1.47 -9.89 3.44
N GLN A 119 -2.59 -9.94 2.75
CA GLN A 119 -3.80 -9.27 3.19
C GLN A 119 -5.00 -10.09 2.77
N TYR A 120 -5.95 -10.23 3.70
CA TYR A 120 -7.21 -10.88 3.42
C TYR A 120 -8.28 -9.83 3.24
N LEU A 121 -9.07 -10.01 2.17
CA LEU A 121 -10.09 -9.06 1.79
C LEU A 121 -11.43 -9.77 1.76
N ILE A 122 -12.35 -9.31 2.60
CA ILE A 122 -13.71 -9.83 2.67
C ILE A 122 -14.63 -8.74 2.18
N VAL A 123 -15.33 -9.00 1.07
CA VAL A 123 -16.28 -8.06 0.49
C VAL A 123 -17.62 -8.76 0.27
N ALA A 124 -18.69 -7.96 0.24
CA ALA A 124 -20.03 -8.48 -0.02
C ALA A 124 -20.09 -9.10 -1.42
N ARG A 125 -20.94 -10.12 -1.57
CA ARG A 125 -21.20 -10.72 -2.87
C ARG A 125 -21.76 -9.67 -3.82
N GLY A 126 -21.22 -9.63 -5.04
CA GLY A 126 -21.61 -8.63 -6.02
C GLY A 126 -20.85 -7.31 -5.96
N ALA A 127 -20.06 -7.09 -4.91
CA ALA A 127 -19.08 -6.01 -4.93
C ALA A 127 -18.01 -6.32 -5.97
N ALA A 128 -17.25 -5.32 -6.40
CA ALA A 128 -16.36 -5.39 -7.57
C ALA A 128 -15.14 -6.32 -7.38
N LYS A 129 -15.25 -7.38 -6.60
CA LYS A 129 -14.14 -8.31 -6.30
C LYS A 129 -13.75 -9.20 -7.48
N SER A 130 -14.59 -9.28 -8.49
CA SER A 130 -14.37 -10.11 -9.67
C SER A 130 -13.98 -9.29 -10.90
N MET A 131 -13.55 -8.06 -10.69
CA MET A 131 -13.08 -7.20 -11.78
C MET A 131 -11.92 -7.81 -12.55
#